data_d2e51787757053bad49513496394038a
#
_entry.id   d2e51787757053bad49513496394038a
#
_cell.length_a   1.000
_cell.length_b   1.000
_cell.length_c   1.000
_cell.angle_alpha   90.00
_cell.angle_beta   90.00
_cell.angle_gamma   90.00
#
_symmetry.space_group_name_H-M   'P 1'
#
loop_
_entity.id
_entity.type
_entity.pdbx_description
1 polymer ?
#
loop_
_entity_poly.entity_id
_entity_poly.type
_entity_poly.pdbx_seq_one_letter_code
_entity_poly.pdbx_strand_id
1 'polypeptide(L)'
;PDREKMRLNIDLEEFLELVSACGMELFHKGEPVLLENCTFISNGKTPDPVEIADALGDGIYVKYGHAIERGLPLDDCSREIHRSNMSKLDENGNPILRDDGKILKGPNYSPPDLDGVIYAI
;
A
#
# COMPACT_ATOMS: atom_id res chain seq x y z
N PRO A 1 -13.66 5.48 13.61
CA PRO A 1 -12.83 4.36 14.10
C PRO A 1 -12.70 3.24 13.08
N ASP A 2 -13.82 2.83 12.44
CA ASP A 2 -13.79 1.71 11.50
C ASP A 2 -13.02 2.04 10.23
N ARG A 3 -13.13 3.26 9.74
CA ARG A 3 -12.38 3.70 8.55
C ARG A 3 -10.89 3.81 8.85
N GLU A 4 -10.52 4.24 10.04
CA GLU A 4 -9.11 4.31 10.46
C GLU A 4 -8.51 2.91 10.52
N LYS A 5 -9.22 1.96 11.14
CA LYS A 5 -8.79 0.56 11.17
C LYS A 5 -8.65 -0.02 9.77
N MET A 6 -9.57 0.30 8.88
CA MET A 6 -9.53 -0.14 7.49
C MET A 6 -8.27 0.39 6.78
N ARG A 7 -7.97 1.67 6.95
CA ARG A 7 -6.79 2.29 6.33
C ARG A 7 -5.49 1.69 6.85
N LEU A 8 -5.39 1.52 8.17
CA LEU A 8 -4.21 0.90 8.77
C LEU A 8 -4.04 -0.55 8.33
N ASN A 9 -5.15 -1.27 8.18
CA ASN A 9 -5.13 -2.66 7.74
C ASN A 9 -4.63 -2.80 6.29
N ILE A 10 -5.07 -1.91 5.41
CA ILE A 10 -4.59 -1.86 4.03
C ILE A 10 -3.08 -1.56 3.99
N ASP A 11 -2.64 -0.61 4.81
CA ASP A 11 -1.22 -0.24 4.87
C ASP A 11 -0.37 -1.41 5.38
N LEU A 12 -0.85 -2.13 6.39
CA LEU A 12 -0.16 -3.32 6.90
C LEU A 12 -0.09 -4.43 5.83
N GLU A 13 -1.18 -4.64 5.08
CA GLU A 13 -1.21 -5.60 3.98
C GLU A 13 -0.11 -5.28 2.96
N GLU A 14 -0.01 -4.03 2.54
CA GLU A 14 1.01 -3.59 1.58
C GLU A 14 2.42 -3.74 2.16
N PHE A 15 2.60 -3.47 3.45
CA PHE A 15 3.90 -3.65 4.10
C PHE A 15 4.32 -5.12 4.10
N LEU A 16 3.40 -6.03 4.43
CA LEU A 16 3.70 -7.47 4.41
C LEU A 16 4.02 -7.97 3.00
N GLU A 17 3.37 -7.43 1.97
CA GLU A 17 3.70 -7.71 0.59
C GLU A 17 5.12 -7.22 0.23
N LEU A 18 5.50 -6.03 0.72
CA LEU A 18 6.85 -5.51 0.53
C LEU A 18 7.90 -6.43 1.18
N VAL A 19 7.64 -6.88 2.40
CA VAL A 19 8.53 -7.81 3.11
C VAL A 19 8.76 -9.08 2.27
N SER A 20 7.66 -9.66 1.77
CA SER A 20 7.72 -10.85 0.92
C SER A 20 8.48 -10.61 -0.38
N ALA A 21 8.25 -9.47 -1.03
CA ALA A 21 8.94 -9.09 -2.26
C ALA A 21 10.45 -8.93 -2.04
N CYS A 22 10.88 -8.56 -0.83
CA CYS A 22 12.29 -8.47 -0.46
C CYS A 22 12.91 -9.84 -0.13
N GLY A 23 12.16 -10.94 -0.31
CA GLY A 23 12.63 -12.28 0.00
C GLY A 23 12.69 -12.56 1.50
N MET A 24 11.87 -11.87 2.28
CA MET A 24 11.86 -11.96 3.73
C MET A 24 10.48 -12.32 4.27
N GLU A 25 10.44 -12.66 5.52
CA GLU A 25 9.22 -12.95 6.27
C GLU A 25 9.35 -12.27 7.63
N LEU A 26 8.27 -11.66 8.11
CA LEU A 26 8.24 -11.00 9.41
C LEU A 26 7.77 -11.98 10.48
N PHE A 27 8.55 -12.11 11.54
CA PHE A 27 8.23 -12.96 12.70
C PHE A 27 8.10 -12.12 13.96
N HIS A 28 7.24 -12.57 14.86
CA HIS A 28 7.11 -12.02 16.20
C HIS A 28 7.11 -13.18 17.19
N LYS A 29 8.08 -13.20 18.11
CA LYS A 29 8.22 -14.25 19.12
C LYS A 29 8.18 -15.67 18.53
N GLY A 30 8.87 -15.85 17.41
CA GLY A 30 8.98 -17.15 16.75
C GLY A 30 7.81 -17.55 15.87
N GLU A 31 6.79 -16.70 15.73
CA GLU A 31 5.62 -16.96 14.90
C GLU A 31 5.57 -15.98 13.72
N PRO A 32 5.17 -16.43 12.52
CA PRO A 32 5.00 -15.51 11.40
C PRO A 32 3.87 -14.50 11.67
N VAL A 33 4.12 -13.25 11.28
CA VAL A 33 3.10 -12.19 11.38
C VAL A 33 2.20 -12.30 10.16
N LEU A 34 0.95 -12.72 10.37
CA LEU A 34 -0.07 -12.83 9.34
C LEU A 34 -1.11 -11.74 9.53
N LEU A 35 -1.61 -11.19 8.43
CA LEU A 35 -2.59 -10.11 8.47
C LEU A 35 -3.82 -10.49 9.30
N GLU A 36 -4.33 -11.71 9.12
CA GLU A 36 -5.49 -12.22 9.84
C GLU A 36 -5.30 -12.36 11.35
N ASN A 37 -4.03 -12.35 11.82
CA ASN A 37 -3.71 -12.45 13.24
C ASN A 37 -3.41 -11.11 13.89
N CYS A 38 -3.51 -10.02 13.13
CA CYS A 38 -3.24 -8.67 13.60
C CYS A 38 -4.54 -7.91 13.80
N THR A 39 -4.66 -7.21 14.93
CA THR A 39 -5.85 -6.45 15.26
C THR A 39 -5.45 -5.08 15.75
N PHE A 40 -6.06 -4.03 15.19
CA PHE A 40 -5.87 -2.66 15.65
C PHE A 40 -6.89 -2.36 16.74
N ILE A 41 -6.41 -1.95 17.90
CA ILE A 41 -7.25 -1.57 19.04
C ILE A 41 -6.89 -0.15 19.48
N SER A 42 -7.89 0.57 20.01
CA SER A 42 -7.66 1.92 20.53
C SER A 42 -6.64 1.91 21.66
N ASN A 43 -5.73 2.89 21.64
CA ASN A 43 -4.77 3.12 22.73
C ASN A 43 -5.25 4.20 23.71
N GLY A 44 -6.49 4.68 23.56
CA GLY A 44 -7.08 5.68 24.45
C GLY A 44 -6.73 7.13 24.12
N LYS A 45 -5.87 7.37 23.13
CA LYS A 45 -5.53 8.74 22.70
C LYS A 45 -6.56 9.26 21.70
N THR A 46 -6.80 10.58 21.74
CA THR A 46 -7.54 11.26 20.67
C THR A 46 -6.62 11.37 19.45
N PRO A 47 -7.11 10.99 18.24
CA PRO A 47 -6.29 11.14 17.04
C PRO A 47 -5.86 12.59 16.84
N ASP A 48 -4.58 12.78 16.52
CA ASP A 48 -3.99 14.10 16.27
C ASP A 48 -3.62 14.21 14.78
N PRO A 49 -4.31 15.06 14.01
CA PRO A 49 -4.03 15.19 12.57
C PRO A 49 -2.58 15.60 12.26
N VAL A 50 -1.94 16.38 13.12
CA VAL A 50 -0.55 16.84 12.91
C VAL A 50 0.40 15.64 13.05
N GLU A 51 0.24 14.85 14.09
CA GLU A 51 1.06 13.64 14.29
C GLU A 51 0.81 12.62 13.20
N ILE A 52 -0.43 12.46 12.75
CA ILE A 52 -0.78 11.54 11.66
C ILE A 52 -0.09 11.98 10.37
N ALA A 53 -0.17 13.28 10.05
CA ALA A 53 0.47 13.82 8.84
C ALA A 53 1.99 13.62 8.87
N ASP A 54 2.60 13.87 10.03
CA ASP A 54 4.04 13.68 10.22
C ASP A 54 4.44 12.21 9.98
N ALA A 55 3.70 11.30 10.59
CA ALA A 55 3.97 9.86 10.45
C ALA A 55 3.77 9.38 9.01
N LEU A 56 2.72 9.85 8.32
CA LEU A 56 2.49 9.50 6.92
C LEU A 56 3.60 10.05 6.02
N GLY A 57 4.02 11.29 6.26
CA GLY A 57 5.11 11.90 5.51
C GLY A 57 6.43 11.17 5.71
N ASP A 58 6.76 10.84 6.95
CA ASP A 58 7.96 10.06 7.27
C ASP A 58 7.90 8.67 6.63
N GLY A 59 6.72 8.07 6.59
CA GLY A 59 6.52 6.78 5.92
C GLY A 59 6.86 6.82 4.44
N ILE A 60 6.45 7.88 3.74
CA ILE A 60 6.83 8.11 2.34
C ILE A 60 8.34 8.27 2.23
N TYR A 61 8.94 9.04 3.14
CA TYR A 61 10.37 9.32 3.13
C TYR A 61 11.19 8.04 3.24
N VAL A 62 10.84 7.14 4.16
CA VAL A 62 11.57 5.88 4.33
C VAL A 62 11.38 4.94 3.13
N LYS A 63 10.23 5.00 2.46
CA LYS A 63 10.01 4.23 1.23
C LYS A 63 10.91 4.72 0.09
N TYR A 64 11.07 6.03 -0.06
CA TYR A 64 12.02 6.59 -1.02
C TYR A 64 13.46 6.16 -0.72
N GLY A 65 13.85 6.14 0.57
CA GLY A 65 15.16 5.65 0.98
C GLY A 65 15.38 4.20 0.55
N HIS A 66 14.39 3.34 0.75
CA HIS A 66 14.46 1.94 0.33
C HIS A 66 14.60 1.82 -1.20
N ALA A 67 13.82 2.60 -1.94
CA ALA A 67 13.90 2.61 -3.41
C ALA A 67 15.28 3.03 -3.91
N ILE A 68 15.87 4.06 -3.27
CA ILE A 68 17.22 4.54 -3.63
C ILE A 68 18.25 3.43 -3.41
N GLU A 69 18.20 2.74 -2.27
CA GLU A 69 19.12 1.63 -1.99
C GLU A 69 19.00 0.50 -3.01
N ARG A 70 17.81 0.27 -3.55
CA ARG A 70 17.57 -0.75 -4.56
C ARG A 70 17.79 -0.24 -5.99
N GLY A 71 18.07 1.05 -6.18
CA GLY A 71 18.22 1.64 -7.51
C GLY A 71 16.93 1.69 -8.30
N LEU A 72 15.77 1.80 -7.62
CA LEU A 72 14.47 1.79 -8.27
C LEU A 72 13.94 3.21 -8.49
N PRO A 73 13.39 3.52 -9.69
CA PRO A 73 12.80 4.83 -9.99
C PRO A 73 11.37 4.90 -9.43
N LEU A 74 11.23 5.16 -8.12
CA LEU A 74 9.95 5.05 -7.43
C LEU A 74 8.91 6.03 -7.96
N ASP A 75 9.31 7.26 -8.36
CA ASP A 75 8.36 8.23 -8.93
C ASP A 75 7.73 7.70 -10.22
N ASP A 76 8.54 7.14 -11.11
CA ASP A 76 8.05 6.56 -12.37
C ASP A 76 7.20 5.32 -12.11
N CYS A 77 7.61 4.48 -11.16
CA CYS A 77 6.81 3.32 -10.75
C CYS A 77 5.46 3.77 -10.18
N SER A 78 5.46 4.82 -9.35
CA SER A 78 4.22 5.34 -8.76
C SER A 78 3.28 5.89 -9.81
N ARG A 79 3.79 6.57 -10.83
CA ARG A 79 2.96 7.06 -11.95
C ARG A 79 2.32 5.92 -12.71
N GLU A 80 3.08 4.86 -12.99
CA GLU A 80 2.55 3.68 -13.70
C GLU A 80 1.52 2.92 -12.84
N ILE A 81 1.78 2.78 -11.54
CA ILE A 81 0.82 2.18 -10.61
C ILE A 81 -0.46 3.01 -10.55
N HIS A 82 -0.35 4.34 -10.51
CA HIS A 82 -1.52 5.22 -10.54
C HIS A 82 -2.31 5.05 -11.83
N ARG A 83 -1.64 5.00 -12.98
CA ARG A 83 -2.30 4.72 -14.26
C ARG A 83 -3.08 3.41 -14.20
N SER A 84 -2.43 2.35 -13.70
CA SER A 84 -3.07 1.04 -13.54
C SER A 84 -4.26 1.10 -12.61
N ASN A 85 -4.13 1.79 -11.47
CA ASN A 85 -5.23 1.93 -10.51
C ASN A 85 -6.41 2.67 -11.11
N MET A 86 -6.17 3.71 -11.91
CA MET A 86 -7.24 4.43 -12.61
C MET A 86 -7.95 3.54 -13.64
N SER A 87 -7.28 2.54 -14.19
CA SER A 87 -7.88 1.59 -15.12
C SER A 87 -8.82 0.58 -14.44
N LYS A 88 -8.85 0.54 -13.10
CA LYS A 88 -9.78 -0.30 -12.35
C LYS A 88 -11.21 0.22 -12.35
N LEU A 89 -11.41 1.49 -12.70
CA LEU A 89 -12.72 2.13 -12.67
C LEU A 89 -13.70 1.46 -13.64
N ASP A 90 -14.99 1.58 -13.36
CA ASP A 90 -16.03 1.07 -14.26
C ASP A 90 -16.16 1.95 -15.50
N GLU A 91 -17.07 1.58 -16.41
CA GLU A 91 -17.29 2.29 -17.66
C GLU A 91 -17.71 3.75 -17.48
N ASN A 92 -18.27 4.09 -16.32
CA ASN A 92 -18.71 5.44 -15.97
C ASN A 92 -17.65 6.23 -15.20
N GLY A 93 -16.45 5.68 -15.00
CA GLY A 93 -15.38 6.31 -14.25
C GLY A 93 -15.53 6.21 -12.75
N ASN A 94 -16.38 5.30 -12.26
CA ASN A 94 -16.63 5.11 -10.83
C ASN A 94 -15.89 3.89 -10.29
N PRO A 95 -15.40 3.93 -9.03
CA PRO A 95 -14.77 2.76 -8.44
C PRO A 95 -15.78 1.67 -8.13
N ILE A 96 -15.36 0.42 -8.32
CA ILE A 96 -16.11 -0.75 -7.89
C ILE A 96 -15.52 -1.17 -6.55
N LEU A 97 -16.32 -1.13 -5.49
CA LEU A 97 -15.83 -1.32 -4.13
C LEU A 97 -16.21 -2.68 -3.56
N ARG A 98 -15.26 -3.33 -2.88
CA ARG A 98 -15.52 -4.47 -2.02
C ARG A 98 -16.11 -3.95 -0.69
N ASP A 99 -16.73 -4.82 0.10
CA ASP A 99 -17.39 -4.44 1.36
C ASP A 99 -16.45 -3.72 2.34
N ASP A 100 -15.15 -4.05 2.33
CA ASP A 100 -14.13 -3.42 3.17
C ASP A 100 -13.58 -2.11 2.58
N GLY A 101 -14.11 -1.66 1.44
CA GLY A 101 -13.69 -0.44 0.78
C GLY A 101 -12.55 -0.59 -0.22
N LYS A 102 -12.05 -1.83 -0.43
CA LYS A 102 -11.01 -2.07 -1.44
C LYS A 102 -11.59 -1.90 -2.85
N ILE A 103 -10.85 -1.22 -3.73
CA ILE A 103 -11.23 -1.02 -5.13
C ILE A 103 -10.95 -2.30 -5.90
N LEU A 104 -11.97 -2.82 -6.56
CA LEU A 104 -11.89 -4.00 -7.40
C LEU A 104 -11.55 -3.62 -8.85
N LYS A 105 -11.09 -4.60 -9.63
CA LYS A 105 -10.73 -4.42 -11.03
C LYS A 105 -11.99 -4.31 -11.89
N GLY A 106 -12.09 -3.23 -12.67
CA GLY A 106 -13.17 -3.02 -13.62
C GLY A 106 -12.90 -3.69 -14.97
N PRO A 107 -13.80 -3.49 -15.95
CA PRO A 107 -13.73 -4.20 -17.25
C PRO A 107 -12.52 -3.81 -18.09
N ASN A 108 -11.98 -2.61 -17.92
CA ASN A 108 -10.85 -2.10 -18.70
C ASN A 108 -9.53 -2.13 -17.91
N TYR A 109 -9.47 -2.95 -16.85
CA TYR A 109 -8.26 -3.02 -16.03
C TYR A 109 -7.05 -3.40 -16.85
N SER A 110 -5.98 -2.64 -16.66
CA SER A 110 -4.66 -2.86 -17.25
C SER A 110 -3.63 -2.91 -16.11
N PRO A 111 -2.97 -4.06 -15.89
CA PRO A 111 -2.00 -4.17 -14.81
C PRO A 111 -0.81 -3.24 -15.03
N PRO A 112 -0.09 -2.86 -13.95
CA PRO A 112 1.08 -1.99 -14.10
C PRO A 112 2.21 -2.71 -14.84
N ASP A 113 2.81 -2.01 -15.79
CA ASP A 113 4.00 -2.49 -16.51
C ASP A 113 5.25 -1.95 -15.85
N LEU A 114 5.62 -2.53 -14.71
CA LEU A 114 6.80 -2.11 -13.96
C LEU A 114 8.10 -2.58 -14.60
N ASP A 115 8.08 -3.71 -15.33
CA ASP A 115 9.23 -4.15 -16.13
C ASP A 115 9.63 -3.07 -17.14
N GLY A 116 8.63 -2.51 -17.84
CA GLY A 116 8.87 -1.44 -18.80
C GLY A 116 9.46 -0.19 -18.17
N VAL A 117 9.06 0.13 -16.93
CA VAL A 117 9.59 1.29 -16.20
C VAL A 117 11.01 1.05 -15.69
N ILE A 118 11.24 -0.09 -15.03
CA ILE A 118 12.50 -0.39 -14.33
C ILE A 118 13.62 -0.67 -15.33
N TYR A 119 13.33 -1.38 -16.39
CA TYR A 119 14.31 -1.80 -17.38
C TYR A 119 14.27 -0.98 -18.67
N ALA A 120 13.60 0.17 -18.64
CA ALA A 120 13.62 1.11 -19.78
C ALA A 120 15.03 1.67 -19.94
N ILE A 121 15.53 1.60 -21.16
CA ILE A 121 16.86 2.10 -21.53
C ILE A 121 16.71 3.30 -22.46
#